data_2030071df5ebc616757dd1937ca6e02e
#
_entry.id   2030071df5ebc616757dd1937ca6e02e
#
_cell.length_a   1.000
_cell.length_b   1.000
_cell.length_c   1.000
_cell.angle_alpha   90.00
_cell.angle_beta   90.00
_cell.angle_gamma   90.00
#
_symmetry.space_group_name_H-M   'P 1'
#
loop_
_entity.id
_entity.type
_entity.pdbx_description
1 polymer ?
#
loop_
_entity_poly.entity_id
_entity_poly.type
_entity_poly.pdbx_seq_one_letter_code
_entity_poly.pdbx_strand_id
1 'polypeptide(L)'
;MGKWQIPPEGGHMDRPTGIYFQNMTGKQVMERLKQNDLIIIPVGATEAHGPHAPYGEDVFLVTRMAEQVALRTGCTVSQPLWFGSHPYHHMGMPGTIVVPEDVFVGMLTAIIAGFWNAGFRKQIILNGHGQEYIIPIAIHRFAKTYKV
;
A
#
# COMPACT_ATOMS: atom_id res chain seq x y z
N MET A 1 11.06 -21.89 21.14
CA MET A 1 11.36 -20.92 20.06
C MET A 1 11.67 -21.73 18.82
N GLY A 2 10.70 -21.85 17.90
CA GLY A 2 10.89 -22.53 16.63
C GLY A 2 11.87 -21.74 15.78
N LYS A 3 12.94 -22.37 15.34
CA LYS A 3 13.88 -21.78 14.39
C LYS A 3 13.13 -21.56 13.08
N TRP A 4 13.09 -20.33 12.60
CA TRP A 4 12.71 -20.05 11.22
C TRP A 4 13.64 -20.87 10.31
N GLN A 5 13.13 -21.92 9.72
CA GLN A 5 13.84 -22.63 8.68
C GLN A 5 13.57 -21.88 7.38
N ILE A 6 14.61 -21.21 6.88
CA ILE A 6 14.62 -20.78 5.48
C ILE A 6 14.51 -22.08 4.67
N PRO A 7 13.52 -22.22 3.79
CA PRO A 7 13.42 -23.41 2.95
C PRO A 7 14.76 -23.64 2.25
N PRO A 8 15.31 -24.87 2.29
CA PRO A 8 16.52 -25.17 1.56
C PRO A 8 16.26 -24.89 0.07
N GLU A 9 17.24 -24.26 -0.56
CA GLU A 9 17.23 -23.88 -1.98
C GLU A 9 16.19 -22.81 -2.33
N GLY A 10 16.52 -21.56 -1.93
CA GLY A 10 15.91 -20.38 -2.51
C GLY A 10 14.42 -20.54 -2.71
N GLY A 11 13.71 -20.94 -1.65
CA GLY A 11 12.26 -20.92 -1.66
C GLY A 11 11.87 -19.52 -2.03
N HIS A 12 11.80 -19.25 -3.32
CA HIS A 12 11.05 -18.15 -3.83
C HIS A 12 9.69 -18.32 -3.20
N MET A 13 9.40 -17.51 -2.17
CA MET A 13 8.02 -17.20 -1.99
C MET A 13 7.61 -16.74 -3.38
N ASP A 14 6.77 -17.51 -4.06
CA ASP A 14 6.21 -17.14 -5.34
C ASP A 14 5.45 -15.83 -5.15
N ARG A 15 6.24 -14.75 -5.07
CA ARG A 15 5.66 -13.41 -5.16
C ARG A 15 5.18 -13.32 -6.59
N PRO A 16 3.91 -13.00 -6.79
CA PRO A 16 3.37 -12.89 -8.12
C PRO A 16 4.17 -11.83 -8.88
N THR A 17 5.10 -12.30 -9.70
CA THR A 17 5.88 -11.44 -10.59
C THR A 17 4.94 -10.91 -11.65
N GLY A 18 5.03 -9.61 -11.94
CA GLY A 18 4.24 -9.00 -13.01
C GLY A 18 2.95 -8.31 -12.57
N ILE A 19 2.59 -8.32 -11.29
CA ILE A 19 1.49 -7.49 -10.77
C ILE A 19 1.99 -6.20 -10.12
N TYR A 20 3.22 -6.17 -9.65
CA TYR A 20 3.77 -5.04 -8.91
C TYR A 20 4.32 -3.95 -9.82
N PHE A 21 3.86 -2.71 -9.62
CA PHE A 21 4.31 -1.53 -10.37
C PHE A 21 5.82 -1.34 -10.29
N GLN A 22 6.40 -1.43 -9.09
CA GLN A 22 7.84 -1.24 -8.86
C GLN A 22 8.74 -2.29 -9.52
N ASN A 23 8.17 -3.41 -9.95
CA ASN A 23 8.90 -4.47 -10.67
C ASN A 23 8.76 -4.36 -12.19
N MET A 24 8.00 -3.38 -12.69
CA MET A 24 7.78 -3.15 -14.10
C MET A 24 8.75 -2.11 -14.64
N THR A 25 9.24 -2.35 -15.85
CA THR A 25 9.90 -1.32 -16.66
C THR A 25 8.86 -0.35 -17.23
N GLY A 26 9.26 0.84 -17.64
CA GLY A 26 8.35 1.81 -18.27
C GLY A 26 7.57 1.22 -19.46
N LYS A 27 8.24 0.38 -20.29
CA LYS A 27 7.58 -0.33 -21.39
C LYS A 27 6.47 -1.27 -20.90
N GLN A 28 6.73 -2.01 -19.83
CA GLN A 28 5.74 -2.94 -19.23
C GLN A 28 4.57 -2.17 -18.61
N VAL A 29 4.81 -1.01 -18.01
CA VAL A 29 3.74 -0.15 -17.50
C VAL A 29 2.85 0.32 -18.65
N MET A 30 3.43 0.79 -19.77
CA MET A 30 2.66 1.22 -20.94
C MET A 30 1.80 0.09 -21.53
N GLU A 31 2.32 -1.13 -21.60
CA GLU A 31 1.54 -2.29 -22.05
C GLU A 31 0.44 -2.68 -21.05
N ARG A 32 0.74 -2.60 -19.76
CA ARG A 32 -0.24 -2.85 -18.70
C ARG A 32 -1.43 -1.89 -18.78
N LEU A 33 -1.17 -0.60 -18.96
CA LEU A 33 -2.19 0.43 -19.05
C LEU A 33 -3.15 0.25 -20.25
N LYS A 34 -2.70 -0.36 -21.34
CA LYS A 34 -3.58 -0.72 -22.46
C LYS A 34 -4.58 -1.82 -22.10
N GLN A 35 -4.24 -2.67 -21.13
CA GLN A 35 -5.06 -3.80 -20.71
C GLN A 35 -5.93 -3.45 -19.51
N ASN A 36 -5.35 -2.77 -18.52
CA ASN A 36 -6.01 -2.43 -17.26
C ASN A 36 -5.35 -1.21 -16.61
N ASP A 37 -6.10 -0.13 -16.47
CA ASP A 37 -5.66 1.13 -15.87
C ASP A 37 -5.96 1.24 -14.37
N LEU A 38 -6.29 0.10 -13.73
CA LEU A 38 -6.56 0.03 -12.30
C LEU A 38 -5.28 -0.31 -11.53
N ILE A 39 -5.02 0.44 -10.46
CA ILE A 39 -3.98 0.16 -9.48
C ILE A 39 -4.55 0.10 -8.07
N ILE A 40 -4.12 -0.88 -7.28
CA ILE A 40 -4.39 -0.96 -5.85
C ILE A 40 -3.19 -0.40 -5.10
N ILE A 41 -3.43 0.50 -4.17
CA ILE A 41 -2.44 1.12 -3.29
C ILE A 41 -2.68 0.56 -1.88
N PRO A 42 -1.90 -0.45 -1.44
CA PRO A 42 -2.01 -0.96 -0.08
C PRO A 42 -1.46 0.07 0.91
N VAL A 43 -2.20 0.35 1.97
CA VAL A 43 -1.83 1.33 2.99
C VAL A 43 -2.03 0.71 4.36
N GLY A 44 -0.97 0.64 5.14
CA GLY A 44 -1.00 0.15 6.51
C GLY A 44 -0.22 1.07 7.44
N ALA A 45 0.27 0.52 8.53
CA ALA A 45 1.12 1.21 9.48
C ALA A 45 2.16 0.26 10.09
N THR A 46 3.16 0.82 10.75
CA THR A 46 4.05 0.10 11.65
C THR A 46 3.59 0.40 13.06
N GLU A 47 2.86 -0.52 13.66
CA GLU A 47 2.11 -0.30 14.89
C GLU A 47 2.28 -1.47 15.88
N ALA A 48 2.22 -1.16 17.16
CA ALA A 48 2.22 -2.16 18.24
C ALA A 48 0.85 -2.87 18.33
N HIS A 49 0.83 -4.17 18.03
CA HIS A 49 -0.35 -5.03 18.17
C HIS A 49 -0.27 -5.95 19.42
N GLY A 50 0.41 -5.49 20.45
CA GLY A 50 0.64 -6.28 21.66
C GLY A 50 1.66 -7.40 21.45
N PRO A 51 1.70 -8.40 22.36
CA PRO A 51 2.75 -9.42 22.36
C PRO A 51 2.54 -10.56 21.33
N HIS A 52 1.45 -10.53 20.58
CA HIS A 52 1.01 -11.67 19.75
C HIS A 52 1.02 -11.42 18.25
N ALA A 53 1.18 -10.17 17.81
CA ALA A 53 1.23 -9.85 16.38
C ALA A 53 2.47 -8.98 16.04
N PRO A 54 3.00 -9.08 14.81
CA PRO A 54 4.14 -8.29 14.39
C PRO A 54 3.72 -6.83 14.11
N TYR A 55 4.66 -5.91 14.22
CA TYR A 55 4.42 -4.48 13.95
C TYR A 55 3.98 -4.15 12.52
N GLY A 56 4.23 -5.02 11.57
CA GLY A 56 3.84 -4.84 10.17
C GLY A 56 2.53 -5.53 9.81
N GLU A 57 1.73 -5.98 10.78
CA GLU A 57 0.52 -6.76 10.55
C GLU A 57 -0.41 -6.09 9.54
N ASP A 58 -0.74 -4.83 9.72
CA ASP A 58 -1.58 -4.03 8.83
C ASP A 58 -1.12 -4.09 7.37
N VAL A 59 0.19 -3.93 7.16
CA VAL A 59 0.79 -3.90 5.83
C VAL A 59 0.81 -5.30 5.21
N PHE A 60 1.13 -6.32 5.99
CA PHE A 60 1.14 -7.70 5.51
C PHE A 60 -0.25 -8.12 5.04
N LEU A 61 -1.28 -7.81 5.83
CA LEU A 61 -2.66 -8.14 5.53
C LEU A 61 -3.12 -7.52 4.21
N VAL A 62 -3.04 -6.19 4.09
CA VAL A 62 -3.54 -5.49 2.89
C VAL A 62 -2.70 -5.79 1.66
N THR A 63 -1.40 -6.01 1.81
CA THR A 63 -0.54 -6.42 0.69
C THR A 63 -0.99 -7.77 0.17
N ARG A 64 -1.22 -8.75 1.06
CA ARG A 64 -1.67 -10.07 0.65
C ARG A 64 -3.06 -10.05 0.00
N MET A 65 -3.97 -9.23 0.53
CA MET A 65 -5.28 -9.02 -0.08
C MET A 65 -5.16 -8.41 -1.49
N ALA A 66 -4.36 -7.35 -1.65
CA ALA A 66 -4.12 -6.72 -2.95
C ALA A 66 -3.53 -7.70 -3.97
N GLU A 67 -2.57 -8.53 -3.57
CA GLU A 67 -1.99 -9.59 -4.41
C GLU A 67 -3.06 -10.55 -4.91
N GLN A 68 -3.91 -11.06 -4.01
CA GLN A 68 -4.97 -12.01 -4.37
C GLN A 68 -6.01 -11.40 -5.33
N VAL A 69 -6.32 -10.12 -5.16
CA VAL A 69 -7.21 -9.41 -6.09
C VAL A 69 -6.53 -9.24 -7.45
N ALA A 70 -5.27 -8.80 -7.46
CA ALA A 70 -4.54 -8.56 -8.70
C ALA A 70 -4.36 -9.83 -9.55
N LEU A 71 -4.08 -10.96 -8.91
CA LEU A 71 -3.97 -12.27 -9.59
C LEU A 71 -5.27 -12.68 -10.30
N ARG A 72 -6.42 -12.27 -9.75
CA ARG A 72 -7.75 -12.61 -10.30
C ARG A 72 -8.25 -11.61 -11.33
N THR A 73 -7.82 -10.36 -11.24
CA THR A 73 -8.38 -9.24 -12.02
C THR A 73 -7.42 -8.68 -13.06
N GLY A 74 -6.13 -9.03 -12.97
CA GLY A 74 -5.09 -8.46 -13.81
C GLY A 74 -4.77 -7.00 -13.52
N CYS A 75 -5.21 -6.44 -12.39
CA CYS A 75 -4.84 -5.08 -12.01
C CYS A 75 -3.39 -4.99 -11.49
N THR A 76 -2.90 -3.77 -11.34
CA THR A 76 -1.57 -3.51 -10.80
C THR A 76 -1.64 -3.26 -9.29
N VAL A 77 -0.58 -3.62 -8.57
CA VAL A 77 -0.41 -3.32 -7.14
C VAL A 77 0.81 -2.41 -7.00
N SER A 78 0.69 -1.33 -6.25
CA SER A 78 1.85 -0.51 -5.87
C SER A 78 2.62 -1.15 -4.71
N GLN A 79 3.84 -0.65 -4.46
CA GLN A 79 4.47 -0.92 -3.17
C GLN A 79 3.57 -0.42 -2.03
N PRO A 80 3.48 -1.18 -0.92
CA PRO A 80 2.66 -0.77 0.20
C PRO A 80 3.27 0.42 0.96
N LEU A 81 2.42 1.23 1.57
CA LEU A 81 2.82 2.24 2.53
C LEU A 81 2.92 1.60 3.92
N TRP A 82 4.15 1.66 4.47
CA TRP A 82 4.49 1.05 5.75
C TRP A 82 4.28 1.96 6.95
N PHE A 83 4.23 3.27 6.72
CA PHE A 83 4.13 4.27 7.77
C PHE A 83 2.84 5.03 7.62
N GLY A 84 1.97 4.91 8.62
CA GLY A 84 0.65 5.52 8.68
C GLY A 84 0.54 6.62 9.73
N SER A 85 -0.59 7.28 9.72
CA SER A 85 -1.02 8.16 10.80
C SER A 85 -1.84 7.36 11.81
N HIS A 86 -1.81 7.78 13.07
CA HIS A 86 -2.44 7.04 14.16
C HIS A 86 -3.40 7.92 14.97
N PRO A 87 -4.52 7.36 15.47
CA PRO A 87 -5.31 8.01 16.50
C PRO A 87 -4.46 8.33 17.73
N TYR A 88 -4.85 9.37 18.46
CA TYR A 88 -4.10 9.87 19.62
C TYR A 88 -3.73 8.77 20.63
N HIS A 89 -4.62 7.82 20.89
CA HIS A 89 -4.39 6.76 21.87
C HIS A 89 -3.32 5.73 21.48
N HIS A 90 -2.87 5.71 20.25
CA HIS A 90 -1.74 4.88 19.79
C HIS A 90 -0.39 5.59 19.96
N MET A 91 -0.39 6.90 20.21
CA MET A 91 0.83 7.66 20.40
C MET A 91 1.51 7.25 21.72
N GLY A 92 2.81 6.98 21.64
CA GLY A 92 3.57 6.54 22.80
C GLY A 92 3.61 5.03 23.05
N MET A 93 2.92 4.22 22.24
CA MET A 93 3.12 2.77 22.27
C MET A 93 4.50 2.42 21.73
N PRO A 94 5.33 1.67 22.49
CA PRO A 94 6.68 1.32 22.04
C PRO A 94 6.70 0.69 20.67
N GLY A 95 7.53 1.22 19.75
CA GLY A 95 7.69 0.70 18.39
C GLY A 95 6.62 1.12 17.38
N THR A 96 5.57 1.80 17.80
CA THR A 96 4.62 2.46 16.88
C THR A 96 5.27 3.68 16.25
N ILE A 97 5.28 3.73 14.92
CA ILE A 97 5.85 4.83 14.13
C ILE A 97 4.72 5.73 13.66
N VAL A 98 4.57 6.88 14.30
CA VAL A 98 3.50 7.83 14.00
C VAL A 98 3.97 8.84 12.94
N VAL A 99 3.28 8.87 11.79
CA VAL A 99 3.46 9.94 10.79
C VAL A 99 2.45 11.05 11.11
N PRO A 100 2.88 12.33 11.20
CA PRO A 100 1.95 13.44 11.34
C PRO A 100 0.89 13.46 10.24
N GLU A 101 -0.33 13.84 10.58
CA GLU A 101 -1.49 13.76 9.67
C GLU A 101 -1.28 14.55 8.38
N ASP A 102 -0.75 15.76 8.47
CA ASP A 102 -0.47 16.63 7.32
C ASP A 102 0.60 16.04 6.39
N VAL A 103 1.61 15.39 6.96
CA VAL A 103 2.68 14.69 6.23
C VAL A 103 2.11 13.48 5.52
N PHE A 104 1.29 12.66 6.21
CA PHE A 104 0.66 11.49 5.62
C PHE A 104 -0.29 11.90 4.48
N VAL A 105 -1.17 12.88 4.70
CA VAL A 105 -2.09 13.40 3.68
C VAL A 105 -1.31 13.94 2.49
N GLY A 106 -0.23 14.69 2.73
CA GLY A 106 0.63 15.22 1.65
C GLY A 106 1.26 14.10 0.83
N MET A 107 1.84 13.11 1.48
CA MET A 107 2.47 11.94 0.85
C MET A 107 1.45 11.14 0.03
N LEU A 108 0.31 10.79 0.62
CA LEU A 108 -0.73 10.00 -0.08
C LEU A 108 -1.29 10.76 -1.27
N THR A 109 -1.54 12.08 -1.15
CA THR A 109 -1.96 12.94 -2.26
C THR A 109 -0.95 12.91 -3.41
N ALA A 110 0.35 12.99 -3.10
CA ALA A 110 1.41 12.94 -4.10
C ALA A 110 1.49 11.58 -4.80
N ILE A 111 1.30 10.48 -4.06
CA ILE A 111 1.28 9.12 -4.61
C ILE A 111 0.10 8.94 -5.58
N ILE A 112 -1.11 9.37 -5.18
CA ILE A 112 -2.30 9.34 -6.04
C ILE A 112 -2.05 10.13 -7.33
N ALA A 113 -1.50 11.35 -7.20
CA ALA A 113 -1.15 12.19 -8.35
C ALA A 113 -0.09 11.55 -9.25
N GLY A 114 0.92 10.90 -8.66
CA GLY A 114 1.96 10.18 -9.41
C GLY A 114 1.39 9.06 -10.26
N PHE A 115 0.53 8.21 -9.70
CA PHE A 115 -0.13 7.15 -10.45
C PHE A 115 -1.12 7.68 -11.49
N TRP A 116 -1.83 8.76 -11.19
CA TRP A 116 -2.66 9.46 -12.17
C TRP A 116 -1.83 9.94 -13.37
N ASN A 117 -0.71 10.60 -13.12
CA ASN A 117 0.19 11.07 -14.17
C ASN A 117 0.83 9.91 -14.95
N ALA A 118 1.07 8.77 -14.32
CA ALA A 118 1.55 7.56 -14.99
C ALA A 118 0.48 6.91 -15.90
N GLY A 119 -0.80 7.25 -15.76
CA GLY A 119 -1.89 6.75 -16.60
C GLY A 119 -2.94 5.89 -15.90
N PHE A 120 -2.77 5.58 -14.61
CA PHE A 120 -3.76 4.84 -13.83
C PHE A 120 -4.94 5.73 -13.49
N ARG A 121 -6.08 5.49 -14.14
CA ARG A 121 -7.32 6.29 -13.98
C ARG A 121 -8.25 5.73 -12.91
N LYS A 122 -8.06 4.48 -12.51
CA LYS A 122 -8.79 3.82 -11.44
C LYS A 122 -7.81 3.46 -10.33
N GLN A 123 -8.00 4.07 -9.16
CA GLN A 123 -7.10 3.87 -8.02
C GLN A 123 -7.91 3.42 -6.82
N ILE A 124 -7.55 2.30 -6.23
CA ILE A 124 -8.15 1.78 -5.00
C ILE A 124 -7.13 1.91 -3.88
N ILE A 125 -7.43 2.69 -2.86
CA ILE A 125 -6.66 2.72 -1.63
C ILE A 125 -7.20 1.62 -0.73
N LEU A 126 -6.40 0.58 -0.54
CA LEU A 126 -6.75 -0.54 0.34
C LEU A 126 -6.09 -0.31 1.69
N ASN A 127 -6.90 0.13 2.66
CA ASN A 127 -6.43 0.49 3.99
C ASN A 127 -6.57 -0.67 4.98
N GLY A 128 -5.50 -0.98 5.70
CA GLY A 128 -5.45 -2.00 6.75
C GLY A 128 -5.26 -1.45 8.16
N HIS A 129 -5.29 -0.13 8.33
CA HIS A 129 -5.02 0.52 9.60
C HIS A 129 -6.14 1.49 9.99
N GLY A 130 -6.25 1.80 11.29
CA GLY A 130 -7.26 2.73 11.84
C GLY A 130 -7.06 4.20 11.47
N GLN A 131 -6.77 4.49 10.21
CA GLN A 131 -6.52 5.83 9.66
C GLN A 131 -7.53 6.25 8.59
N GLU A 132 -8.69 5.64 8.55
CA GLU A 132 -9.75 5.91 7.56
C GLU A 132 -10.25 7.35 7.62
N TYR A 133 -10.11 8.03 8.75
CA TYR A 133 -10.53 9.41 8.96
C TYR A 133 -9.75 10.43 8.13
N ILE A 134 -8.50 10.15 7.74
CA ILE A 134 -7.65 11.09 6.99
C ILE A 134 -7.47 10.75 5.51
N ILE A 135 -7.70 9.50 5.12
CA ILE A 135 -7.58 9.06 3.71
C ILE A 135 -8.49 9.86 2.77
N PRO A 136 -9.78 10.12 3.10
CA PRO A 136 -10.65 10.95 2.27
C PRO A 136 -10.11 12.37 2.05
N ILE A 137 -9.38 12.93 3.01
CA ILE A 137 -8.78 14.27 2.88
C ILE A 137 -7.74 14.28 1.75
N ALA A 138 -6.89 13.25 1.67
CA ALA A 138 -5.90 13.13 0.60
C ALA A 138 -6.58 12.98 -0.78
N ILE A 139 -7.63 12.16 -0.86
CA ILE A 139 -8.42 11.96 -2.08
C ILE A 139 -9.06 13.27 -2.53
N HIS A 140 -9.73 13.99 -1.62
CA HIS A 140 -10.38 15.26 -1.95
C HIS A 140 -9.37 16.34 -2.35
N ARG A 141 -8.19 16.37 -1.70
CA ARG A 141 -7.11 17.30 -2.06
C ARG A 141 -6.63 17.03 -3.49
N PHE A 142 -6.42 15.76 -3.84
CA PHE A 142 -6.08 15.36 -5.20
C PHE A 142 -7.20 15.76 -6.18
N ALA A 143 -8.44 15.38 -5.91
CA ALA A 143 -9.58 15.65 -6.80
C ALA A 143 -9.76 17.15 -7.09
N LYS A 144 -9.64 18.01 -6.08
CA LYS A 144 -9.68 19.48 -6.27
C LYS A 144 -8.55 20.00 -7.15
N THR A 145 -7.34 19.45 -7.01
CA THR A 145 -6.18 19.88 -7.77
C THR A 145 -6.29 19.47 -9.24
N TYR A 146 -6.73 18.27 -9.50
CA TYR A 146 -6.81 17.68 -10.85
C TYR A 146 -8.19 17.85 -11.50
N LYS A 147 -9.17 18.40 -10.79
CA LYS A 147 -10.57 18.64 -11.26
C LYS A 147 -11.26 17.35 -11.76
N VAL A 148 -11.11 16.27 -10.99
CA VAL A 148 -11.66 14.95 -11.27
C VAL A 148 -12.58 14.49 -10.15
#